data_290cc331af0e9d79dbd29aee3b956cc0
#
_entry.id   290cc331af0e9d79dbd29aee3b956cc0
#
_cell.length_a   1.000
_cell.length_b   1.000
_cell.length_c   1.000
_cell.angle_alpha   90.00
_cell.angle_beta   90.00
_cell.angle_gamma   90.00
#
_symmetry.space_group_name_H-M   'P 1'
#
loop_
_entity.id
_entity.type
_entity.pdbx_description
1 polymer ?
#
loop_
_entity_poly.entity_id
_entity_poly.type
_entity_poly.pdbx_seq_one_letter_code
_entity_poly.pdbx_strand_id
1 'polypeptide(L)'
;RFTRFLKAVNAAGNGVEMNKFYLDQLSTHPDLTSPNVLDVLRELSEVATLAVVTNGFDRVQSRRVRESGILDFVEDVFVSEKMDSEKPNRKIFDAALRALGVENREHVLMVGDSLSSDVQGGVNAGLDTCWYNPNHAENPGKVVPTYEISSLEELYPLVMEPEELANVGLKNRRHQL
;
A
#
# COMPACT_ATOMS: atom_id res chain seq x y z
N ARG A 1 -5.43 -8.05 -21.44
CA ARG A 1 -4.46 -8.93 -20.77
C ARG A 1 -4.65 -10.37 -21.22
N PHE A 2 -5.72 -11.07 -20.88
CA PHE A 2 -5.89 -12.51 -21.16
C PHE A 2 -6.11 -12.84 -22.63
N THR A 3 -6.73 -11.99 -23.44
CA THR A 3 -6.84 -12.17 -24.89
C THR A 3 -5.45 -12.22 -25.56
N ARG A 4 -4.52 -11.35 -25.15
CA ARG A 4 -3.14 -11.37 -25.66
C ARG A 4 -2.39 -12.61 -25.16
N PHE A 5 -2.59 -13.00 -23.90
CA PHE A 5 -2.00 -14.21 -23.32
C PHE A 5 -2.44 -15.46 -24.09
N LEU A 6 -3.76 -15.68 -24.26
CA LEU A 6 -4.30 -16.80 -25.02
C LEU A 6 -3.72 -16.89 -26.44
N LYS A 7 -3.59 -15.75 -27.10
CA LYS A 7 -2.96 -15.66 -28.43
C LYS A 7 -1.48 -16.06 -28.38
N ALA A 8 -0.74 -15.60 -27.39
CA ALA A 8 0.70 -15.87 -27.25
C ALA A 8 1.00 -17.35 -26.98
N VAL A 9 0.12 -18.04 -26.23
CA VAL A 9 0.28 -19.47 -25.91
C VAL A 9 -0.51 -20.39 -26.88
N ASN A 10 -1.09 -19.84 -27.93
CA ASN A 10 -1.92 -20.54 -28.92
C ASN A 10 -3.03 -21.41 -28.27
N ALA A 11 -3.67 -20.89 -27.21
CA ALA A 11 -4.73 -21.58 -26.51
C ALA A 11 -6.11 -21.02 -26.88
N ALA A 12 -7.10 -21.93 -26.96
CA ALA A 12 -8.50 -21.54 -27.10
C ALA A 12 -9.04 -21.00 -25.76
N GLY A 13 -9.96 -20.03 -25.83
CA GLY A 13 -10.62 -19.49 -24.64
C GLY A 13 -11.17 -18.08 -24.84
N ASN A 14 -12.02 -17.66 -23.91
CA ASN A 14 -12.56 -16.30 -23.88
C ASN A 14 -11.73 -15.41 -22.93
N GLY A 15 -10.83 -14.61 -23.48
CA GLY A 15 -9.96 -13.73 -22.70
C GLY A 15 -10.73 -12.65 -21.91
N VAL A 16 -11.94 -12.31 -22.32
CA VAL A 16 -12.81 -11.35 -21.58
C VAL A 16 -13.38 -12.02 -20.34
N GLU A 17 -13.91 -13.24 -20.47
CA GLU A 17 -14.43 -14.00 -19.33
C GLU A 17 -13.32 -14.34 -18.32
N MET A 18 -12.16 -14.75 -18.81
CA MET A 18 -10.98 -14.97 -17.95
C MET A 18 -10.59 -13.69 -17.18
N ASN A 19 -10.62 -12.53 -17.83
CA ASN A 19 -10.32 -11.27 -17.16
C ASN A 19 -11.38 -10.92 -16.11
N LYS A 20 -12.66 -11.14 -16.41
CA LYS A 20 -13.75 -10.93 -15.45
C LYS A 20 -13.59 -11.82 -14.24
N PHE A 21 -13.38 -13.12 -14.45
CA PHE A 21 -13.13 -14.09 -13.38
C PHE A 21 -11.93 -13.70 -12.53
N TYR A 22 -10.79 -13.38 -13.16
CA TYR A 22 -9.58 -12.94 -12.45
C TYR A 22 -9.83 -11.72 -11.56
N LEU A 23 -10.49 -10.68 -12.09
CA LEU A 23 -10.79 -9.47 -11.32
C LEU A 23 -11.77 -9.74 -10.17
N ASP A 24 -12.72 -10.64 -10.36
CA ASP A 24 -13.64 -11.06 -9.32
C ASP A 24 -12.89 -11.80 -8.20
N GLN A 25 -12.10 -12.80 -8.53
CA GLN A 25 -11.26 -13.52 -7.55
C GLN A 25 -10.30 -12.57 -6.82
N LEU A 26 -9.63 -11.68 -7.55
CA LEU A 26 -8.73 -10.68 -6.95
C LEU A 26 -9.46 -9.77 -5.96
N SER A 27 -10.73 -9.45 -6.22
CA SER A 27 -11.51 -8.55 -5.35
C SER A 27 -12.07 -9.23 -4.10
N THR A 28 -12.24 -10.57 -4.11
CA THR A 28 -12.90 -11.32 -3.04
C THR A 28 -11.94 -12.09 -2.13
N HIS A 29 -10.69 -12.22 -2.55
CA HIS A 29 -9.67 -12.94 -1.79
C HIS A 29 -8.48 -11.99 -1.55
N PRO A 30 -8.63 -11.00 -0.66
CA PRO A 30 -7.49 -10.18 -0.28
C PRO A 30 -6.48 -11.04 0.46
N ASP A 31 -5.23 -10.96 0.02
CA ASP A 31 -4.11 -11.60 0.68
C ASP A 31 -3.33 -10.52 1.43
N LEU A 32 -3.25 -10.65 2.74
CA LEU A 32 -2.43 -9.78 3.58
C LEU A 32 -1.01 -10.33 3.60
N THR A 33 -0.04 -9.46 3.39
CA THR A 33 1.38 -9.83 3.26
C THR A 33 1.98 -10.42 4.54
N SER A 34 1.35 -10.16 5.69
CA SER A 34 1.75 -10.66 7.00
C SER A 34 0.52 -10.89 7.87
N PRO A 35 0.51 -11.90 8.76
CA PRO A 35 -0.62 -12.18 9.65
C PRO A 35 -0.91 -11.05 10.64
N ASN A 36 0.05 -10.19 10.96
CA ASN A 36 -0.06 -9.09 11.91
C ASN A 36 -0.29 -7.71 11.27
N VAL A 37 -0.55 -7.65 9.96
CA VAL A 37 -0.79 -6.36 9.25
C VAL A 37 -1.84 -5.50 9.95
N LEU A 38 -2.98 -6.10 10.36
CA LEU A 38 -4.06 -5.34 11.00
C LEU A 38 -3.68 -4.84 12.39
N ASP A 39 -2.83 -5.57 13.13
CA ASP A 39 -2.34 -5.11 14.42
C ASP A 39 -1.39 -3.92 14.25
N VAL A 40 -0.47 -3.99 13.28
CA VAL A 40 0.41 -2.87 12.95
C VAL A 40 -0.38 -1.64 12.52
N LEU A 41 -1.37 -1.80 11.63
CA LEU A 41 -2.20 -0.68 11.18
C LEU A 41 -3.00 -0.06 12.32
N ARG A 42 -3.52 -0.87 13.24
CA ARG A 42 -4.23 -0.39 14.43
C ARG A 42 -3.33 0.49 15.28
N GLU A 43 -2.12 0.02 15.60
CA GLU A 43 -1.16 0.75 16.44
C GLU A 43 -0.68 2.03 15.77
N LEU A 44 -0.38 1.99 14.45
CA LEU A 44 0.00 3.18 13.70
C LEU A 44 -1.15 4.19 13.58
N SER A 45 -2.40 3.75 13.48
CA SER A 45 -3.56 4.65 13.39
C SER A 45 -3.83 5.44 14.68
N GLU A 46 -3.26 5.02 15.82
CA GLU A 46 -3.34 5.77 17.08
C GLU A 46 -2.46 7.03 17.07
N VAL A 47 -1.42 7.08 16.22
CA VAL A 47 -0.40 8.15 16.20
C VAL A 47 -0.27 8.86 14.86
N ALA A 48 -0.79 8.29 13.78
CA ALA A 48 -0.69 8.84 12.44
C ALA A 48 -2.00 8.66 11.65
N THR A 49 -2.27 9.58 10.74
CA THR A 49 -3.35 9.41 9.75
C THR A 49 -2.88 8.47 8.65
N LEU A 50 -3.56 7.34 8.49
CA LEU A 50 -3.27 6.36 7.47
C LEU A 50 -4.21 6.51 6.27
N ALA A 51 -3.67 6.31 5.07
CA ALA A 51 -4.47 6.29 3.84
C ALA A 51 -3.90 5.29 2.83
N VAL A 52 -4.76 4.79 1.95
CA VAL A 52 -4.36 3.88 0.87
C VAL A 52 -4.34 4.63 -0.45
N VAL A 53 -3.22 4.53 -1.18
CA VAL A 53 -3.10 5.00 -2.58
C VAL A 53 -2.80 3.79 -3.46
N THR A 54 -3.74 3.40 -4.33
CA THR A 54 -3.63 2.15 -5.09
C THR A 54 -3.94 2.32 -6.57
N ASN A 55 -3.13 1.65 -7.42
CA ASN A 55 -3.39 1.56 -8.85
C ASN A 55 -4.39 0.44 -9.14
N GLY A 56 -5.36 0.70 -10.00
CA GLY A 56 -6.30 -0.31 -10.48
C GLY A 56 -7.74 0.19 -10.61
N PHE A 57 -8.64 -0.75 -10.82
CA PHE A 57 -10.07 -0.48 -10.94
C PHE A 57 -10.71 -0.26 -9.56
N ASP A 58 -11.51 0.79 -9.43
CA ASP A 58 -12.16 1.16 -8.18
C ASP A 58 -12.98 0.00 -7.58
N ARG A 59 -13.82 -0.64 -8.38
CA ARG A 59 -14.60 -1.79 -7.94
C ARG A 59 -13.76 -2.89 -7.31
N VAL A 60 -12.56 -3.13 -7.85
CA VAL A 60 -11.66 -4.19 -7.35
C VAL A 60 -10.96 -3.73 -6.08
N GLN A 61 -10.31 -2.58 -6.12
CA GLN A 61 -9.48 -2.11 -5.01
C GLN A 61 -10.32 -1.73 -3.77
N SER A 62 -11.43 -1.03 -3.94
CA SER A 62 -12.32 -0.67 -2.83
C SER A 62 -12.91 -1.93 -2.15
N ARG A 63 -13.20 -2.99 -2.92
CA ARG A 63 -13.64 -4.26 -2.34
C ARG A 63 -12.51 -4.96 -1.60
N ARG A 64 -11.30 -5.03 -2.17
CA ARG A 64 -10.12 -5.63 -1.50
C ARG A 64 -9.82 -4.97 -0.16
N VAL A 65 -9.78 -3.65 -0.11
CA VAL A 65 -9.52 -2.91 1.13
C VAL A 65 -10.59 -3.18 2.18
N ARG A 66 -11.86 -3.25 1.78
CA ARG A 66 -12.96 -3.58 2.69
C ARG A 66 -12.89 -5.03 3.21
N GLU A 67 -12.74 -6.00 2.30
CA GLU A 67 -12.71 -7.42 2.66
C GLU A 67 -11.44 -7.80 3.46
N SER A 68 -10.37 -7.02 3.36
CA SER A 68 -9.14 -7.23 4.14
C SER A 68 -9.21 -6.70 5.58
N GLY A 69 -10.21 -5.88 5.94
CA GLY A 69 -10.29 -5.23 7.23
C GLY A 69 -9.40 -3.97 7.37
N ILE A 70 -8.62 -3.61 6.34
CA ILE A 70 -7.75 -2.41 6.35
C ILE A 70 -8.58 -1.12 6.48
N LEU A 71 -9.81 -1.12 5.95
CA LEU A 71 -10.68 0.05 5.95
C LEU A 71 -10.97 0.60 7.36
N ASP A 72 -10.90 -0.24 8.39
CA ASP A 72 -11.15 0.16 9.78
C ASP A 72 -10.03 1.05 10.37
N PHE A 73 -8.86 1.11 9.70
CA PHE A 73 -7.67 1.81 10.19
C PHE A 73 -7.22 2.95 9.30
N VAL A 74 -7.84 3.16 8.15
CA VAL A 74 -7.45 4.19 7.18
C VAL A 74 -8.53 5.26 7.05
N GLU A 75 -8.12 6.52 6.93
CA GLU A 75 -9.03 7.66 6.75
C GLU A 75 -9.68 7.65 5.36
N ASP A 76 -8.92 7.29 4.32
CA ASP A 76 -9.44 7.25 2.94
C ASP A 76 -8.67 6.31 2.02
N VAL A 77 -9.28 5.98 0.87
CA VAL A 77 -8.74 5.09 -0.16
C VAL A 77 -8.76 5.78 -1.51
N PHE A 78 -7.59 6.11 -2.02
CA PHE A 78 -7.40 6.79 -3.31
C PHE A 78 -7.08 5.78 -4.40
N VAL A 79 -8.04 5.51 -5.27
CA VAL A 79 -7.90 4.56 -6.37
C VAL A 79 -7.64 5.29 -7.67
N SER A 80 -6.62 4.86 -8.43
CA SER A 80 -6.18 5.55 -9.65
C SER A 80 -7.28 5.77 -10.69
N GLU A 81 -8.21 4.84 -10.85
CA GLU A 81 -9.36 5.01 -11.76
C GLU A 81 -10.25 6.19 -11.37
N LYS A 82 -10.55 6.37 -10.06
CA LYS A 82 -11.33 7.52 -9.58
C LYS A 82 -10.57 8.84 -9.67
N MET A 83 -9.25 8.77 -9.48
CA MET A 83 -8.38 9.95 -9.46
C MET A 83 -7.94 10.39 -10.85
N ASP A 84 -8.29 9.63 -11.90
CA ASP A 84 -7.80 9.82 -13.28
C ASP A 84 -6.26 10.03 -13.32
N SER A 85 -5.56 9.33 -12.44
CA SER A 85 -4.12 9.39 -12.30
C SER A 85 -3.59 8.18 -11.54
N GLU A 86 -2.54 7.55 -12.04
CA GLU A 86 -1.93 6.37 -11.43
C GLU A 86 -0.51 6.66 -10.93
N LYS A 87 -0.06 5.93 -9.89
CA LYS A 87 1.33 5.94 -9.46
C LYS A 87 2.24 5.43 -10.59
N PRO A 88 3.39 6.04 -10.85
CA PRO A 88 4.14 7.03 -10.04
C PRO A 88 3.82 8.50 -10.36
N ASN A 89 2.70 8.83 -10.99
CA ASN A 89 2.36 10.21 -11.30
C ASN A 89 2.10 10.99 -9.99
N ARG A 90 2.77 12.12 -9.84
CA ARG A 90 2.62 13.02 -8.69
C ARG A 90 1.17 13.44 -8.41
N LYS A 91 0.33 13.55 -9.46
CA LYS A 91 -1.04 14.06 -9.34
C LYS A 91 -1.89 13.25 -8.36
N ILE A 92 -1.74 11.91 -8.31
CA ILE A 92 -2.54 11.08 -7.39
C ILE A 92 -2.17 11.37 -5.94
N PHE A 93 -0.89 11.59 -5.64
CA PHE A 93 -0.41 11.96 -4.30
C PHE A 93 -0.86 13.37 -3.92
N ASP A 94 -0.72 14.35 -4.82
CA ASP A 94 -1.17 15.72 -4.59
C ASP A 94 -2.69 15.78 -4.31
N ALA A 95 -3.47 14.94 -4.96
CA ALA A 95 -4.91 14.85 -4.73
C ALA A 95 -5.23 14.19 -3.39
N ALA A 96 -4.53 13.11 -3.03
CA ALA A 96 -4.67 12.43 -1.73
C ALA A 96 -4.31 13.36 -0.58
N LEU A 97 -3.15 14.02 -0.64
CA LEU A 97 -2.71 14.95 0.41
C LEU A 97 -3.69 16.11 0.59
N ARG A 98 -4.22 16.66 -0.51
CA ARG A 98 -5.23 17.73 -0.45
C ARG A 98 -6.52 17.25 0.21
N ALA A 99 -6.99 16.05 -0.12
CA ALA A 99 -8.20 15.49 0.47
C ALA A 99 -8.05 15.22 1.97
N LEU A 100 -6.85 14.83 2.41
CA LEU A 100 -6.50 14.61 3.81
C LEU A 100 -6.14 15.90 4.57
N GLY A 101 -6.13 17.07 3.91
CA GLY A 101 -5.77 18.35 4.54
C GLY A 101 -4.29 18.45 4.92
N VAL A 102 -3.41 17.67 4.30
CA VAL A 102 -1.98 17.66 4.61
C VAL A 102 -1.28 18.78 3.84
N GLU A 103 -0.71 19.74 4.57
CA GLU A 103 0.04 20.88 4.02
C GLU A 103 1.55 20.61 4.02
N ASN A 104 2.10 20.01 5.08
CA ASN A 104 3.53 19.73 5.19
C ASN A 104 3.87 18.31 4.74
N ARG A 105 4.60 18.21 3.63
CA ARG A 105 5.02 16.94 3.03
C ARG A 105 6.16 16.24 3.79
N GLU A 106 6.92 16.97 4.59
CA GLU A 106 8.01 16.42 5.41
C GLU A 106 7.49 15.46 6.49
N HIS A 107 6.19 15.56 6.83
CA HIS A 107 5.52 14.66 7.78
C HIS A 107 4.77 13.52 7.08
N VAL A 108 5.10 13.22 5.83
CA VAL A 108 4.41 12.19 5.05
C VAL A 108 5.38 11.12 4.58
N LEU A 109 5.09 9.89 4.94
CA LEU A 109 5.84 8.71 4.52
C LEU A 109 5.01 7.90 3.53
N MET A 110 5.52 7.72 2.30
CA MET A 110 4.96 6.77 1.34
C MET A 110 5.57 5.39 1.55
N VAL A 111 4.77 4.43 1.98
CA VAL A 111 5.18 3.03 2.17
C VAL A 111 4.63 2.17 1.04
N GLY A 112 5.47 1.34 0.43
CA GLY A 112 5.02 0.41 -0.62
C GLY A 112 6.09 -0.55 -1.08
N ASP A 113 5.68 -1.61 -1.78
CA ASP A 113 6.55 -2.69 -2.26
C ASP A 113 7.14 -2.44 -3.64
N SER A 114 6.56 -1.52 -4.42
CA SER A 114 6.98 -1.25 -5.78
C SER A 114 7.92 -0.06 -5.88
N LEU A 115 9.20 -0.31 -6.20
CA LEU A 115 10.17 0.76 -6.48
C LEU A 115 9.71 1.68 -7.61
N SER A 116 9.08 1.15 -8.66
CA SER A 116 8.70 1.92 -9.86
C SER A 116 7.39 2.69 -9.74
N SER A 117 6.50 2.31 -8.84
CA SER A 117 5.22 3.00 -8.65
C SER A 117 5.14 3.72 -7.31
N ASP A 118 5.45 3.04 -6.21
CA ASP A 118 5.28 3.59 -4.85
C ASP A 118 6.43 4.51 -4.48
N VAL A 119 7.64 3.96 -4.47
CA VAL A 119 8.84 4.72 -4.11
C VAL A 119 9.09 5.85 -5.11
N GLN A 120 9.08 5.55 -6.42
CA GLN A 120 9.23 6.59 -7.44
C GLN A 120 8.12 7.62 -7.35
N GLY A 121 6.89 7.21 -7.05
CA GLY A 121 5.75 8.12 -6.90
C GLY A 121 5.89 9.05 -5.70
N GLY A 122 6.32 8.53 -4.55
CA GLY A 122 6.64 9.32 -3.36
C GLY A 122 7.75 10.34 -3.64
N VAL A 123 8.85 9.91 -4.27
CA VAL A 123 9.94 10.80 -4.71
C VAL A 123 9.41 11.90 -5.64
N ASN A 124 8.61 11.55 -6.65
CA ASN A 124 8.02 12.52 -7.58
C ASN A 124 7.11 13.53 -6.87
N ALA A 125 6.48 13.11 -5.78
CA ALA A 125 5.61 13.96 -4.96
C ALA A 125 6.36 14.75 -3.88
N GLY A 126 7.66 14.52 -3.71
CA GLY A 126 8.48 15.18 -2.67
C GLY A 126 8.14 14.69 -1.26
N LEU A 127 7.88 13.39 -1.11
CA LEU A 127 7.61 12.70 0.14
C LEU A 127 8.80 11.85 0.54
N ASP A 128 8.94 11.60 1.84
CA ASP A 128 9.77 10.49 2.31
C ASP A 128 9.19 9.16 1.85
N THR A 129 10.06 8.19 1.58
CA THR A 129 9.67 6.91 1.00
C THR A 129 10.24 5.74 1.79
N CYS A 130 9.43 4.72 1.99
CA CYS A 130 9.82 3.48 2.63
C CYS A 130 9.50 2.30 1.69
N TRP A 131 10.55 1.61 1.28
CA TRP A 131 10.40 0.42 0.45
C TRP A 131 10.17 -0.81 1.34
N TYR A 132 8.98 -1.40 1.25
CA TYR A 132 8.67 -2.68 1.88
C TYR A 132 9.24 -3.82 1.03
N ASN A 133 10.32 -4.45 1.50
CA ASN A 133 11.10 -5.46 0.79
C ASN A 133 11.29 -6.75 1.61
N PRO A 134 10.20 -7.50 1.89
CA PRO A 134 10.26 -8.70 2.74
C PRO A 134 11.10 -9.83 2.15
N ASN A 135 11.36 -9.80 0.84
CA ASN A 135 12.14 -10.82 0.13
C ASN A 135 13.60 -10.43 -0.09
N HIS A 136 14.05 -9.28 0.45
CA HIS A 136 15.41 -8.76 0.25
C HIS A 136 15.84 -8.73 -1.23
N ALA A 137 14.91 -8.30 -2.10
CA ALA A 137 15.19 -8.14 -3.52
C ALA A 137 16.24 -7.06 -3.74
N GLU A 138 17.11 -7.26 -4.72
CA GLU A 138 18.09 -6.25 -5.08
C GLU A 138 17.42 -5.00 -5.68
N ASN A 139 17.84 -3.83 -5.23
CA ASN A 139 17.45 -2.58 -5.87
C ASN A 139 18.30 -2.36 -7.12
N PRO A 140 17.72 -2.27 -8.33
CA PRO A 140 18.48 -2.05 -9.55
C PRO A 140 19.09 -0.62 -9.65
N GLY A 141 19.01 0.18 -8.60
CA GLY A 141 19.69 1.49 -8.47
C GLY A 141 19.02 2.64 -9.20
N LYS A 142 17.82 2.47 -9.75
CA LYS A 142 17.10 3.54 -10.47
C LYS A 142 16.41 4.53 -9.54
N VAL A 143 15.96 4.06 -8.38
CA VAL A 143 15.24 4.84 -7.36
C VAL A 143 15.79 4.47 -6.01
N VAL A 144 16.12 5.47 -5.20
CA VAL A 144 16.63 5.28 -3.84
C VAL A 144 15.53 5.66 -2.86
N PRO A 145 15.00 4.69 -2.07
CA PRO A 145 14.05 5.01 -1.00
C PRO A 145 14.76 5.72 0.16
N THR A 146 14.02 6.51 0.95
CA THR A 146 14.54 7.10 2.20
C THR A 146 14.82 6.00 3.22
N TYR A 147 13.91 5.01 3.29
CA TYR A 147 14.00 3.85 4.17
C TYR A 147 13.72 2.56 3.41
N GLU A 148 14.25 1.44 3.91
CA GLU A 148 13.91 0.09 3.47
C GLU A 148 13.61 -0.77 4.69
N ILE A 149 12.52 -1.54 4.63
CA ILE A 149 12.07 -2.43 5.69
C ILE A 149 11.72 -3.81 5.13
N SER A 150 11.89 -4.84 5.93
CA SER A 150 11.53 -6.22 5.60
C SER A 150 10.27 -6.70 6.33
N SER A 151 9.90 -6.05 7.43
CA SER A 151 8.65 -6.26 8.16
C SER A 151 7.95 -4.94 8.44
N LEU A 152 6.62 -4.98 8.61
CA LEU A 152 5.84 -3.76 8.83
C LEU A 152 6.05 -3.16 10.22
N GLU A 153 6.48 -3.95 11.21
CA GLU A 153 6.81 -3.48 12.57
C GLU A 153 8.00 -2.54 12.58
N GLU A 154 8.86 -2.62 11.57
CA GLU A 154 9.99 -1.69 11.40
C GLU A 154 9.51 -0.25 11.07
N LEU A 155 8.22 -0.05 10.79
CA LEU A 155 7.61 1.29 10.68
C LEU A 155 7.51 1.99 12.03
N TYR A 156 7.37 1.27 13.14
CA TYR A 156 7.18 1.87 14.46
C TYR A 156 8.25 2.92 14.81
N PRO A 157 9.57 2.59 14.75
CA PRO A 157 10.59 3.59 15.06
C PRO A 157 10.74 4.71 14.02
N LEU A 158 10.09 4.59 12.86
CA LEU A 158 10.08 5.65 11.84
C LEU A 158 8.93 6.64 12.03
N VAL A 159 7.87 6.25 12.74
CA VAL A 159 6.62 7.00 12.84
C VAL A 159 6.29 7.39 14.29
N MET A 160 6.71 6.58 15.26
CA MET A 160 6.36 6.74 16.67
C MET A 160 7.48 7.41 17.48
N GLU A 161 7.06 8.26 18.42
CA GLU A 161 7.98 8.80 19.43
C GLU A 161 8.39 7.71 20.44
N PRO A 162 9.52 7.86 21.15
CA PRO A 162 10.02 6.85 22.10
C PRO A 162 9.01 6.41 23.17
N GLU A 163 8.14 7.32 23.63
CA GLU A 163 7.09 7.03 24.62
C GLU A 163 5.99 6.13 24.04
N GLU A 164 5.63 6.33 22.78
CA GLU A 164 4.64 5.55 22.05
C GLU A 164 5.17 4.13 21.78
N LEU A 165 6.44 4.02 21.37
CA LEU A 165 7.14 2.74 21.18
C LEU A 165 7.15 1.89 22.47
N ALA A 166 7.35 2.50 23.63
CA ALA A 166 7.32 1.80 24.90
C ALA A 166 5.94 1.17 25.19
N ASN A 167 4.85 1.84 24.79
CA ASN A 167 3.47 1.36 24.95
C ASN A 167 3.17 0.16 24.06
N VAL A 168 3.64 0.15 22.81
CA VAL A 168 3.51 -0.98 21.88
C VAL A 168 4.21 -2.21 22.45
N GLY A 169 5.44 -2.07 22.94
CA GLY A 169 6.18 -3.14 23.58
C GLY A 169 5.52 -3.74 24.83
N LEU A 170 4.74 -2.94 25.56
CA LEU A 170 3.98 -3.40 26.73
C LEU A 170 2.70 -4.15 26.33
N LYS A 171 1.98 -3.69 25.28
CA LYS A 171 0.79 -4.36 24.74
C LYS A 171 1.15 -5.76 24.23
N ASN A 172 2.22 -5.89 23.44
CA ASN A 172 2.66 -7.17 22.87
C ASN A 172 3.07 -8.21 23.93
N ARG A 173 3.60 -7.80 25.08
CA ARG A 173 3.90 -8.73 26.19
C ARG A 173 2.66 -9.25 26.92
N ARG A 174 1.55 -8.53 26.89
CA ARG A 174 0.28 -8.94 27.52
C ARG A 174 -0.51 -9.98 26.72
N HIS A 175 -0.24 -10.11 25.43
CA HIS A 175 -0.90 -11.08 24.54
C HIS A 175 -0.13 -12.40 24.44
N GLN A 176 1.04 -12.52 25.09
CA GLN A 176 1.85 -13.74 25.14
C GLN A 176 1.74 -14.51 26.48
N LEU A 177 0.85 -14.10 27.38
CA LEU A 177 0.50 -14.75 28.65
C LEU A 177 -0.92 -15.28 28.60
#